data_b2f9ac0dc506796cdf1acdefdc02130d
#
_entry.id   b2f9ac0dc506796cdf1acdefdc02130d
#
_cell.length_a   1.000
_cell.length_b   1.000
_cell.length_c   1.000
_cell.angle_alpha   90.00
_cell.angle_beta   90.00
_cell.angle_gamma   90.00
#
_symmetry.space_group_name_H-M   'P 1'
#
loop_
_entity.id
_entity.type
_entity.pdbx_description
1 polymer ?
#
loop_
_entity_poly.entity_id
_entity_poly.type
_entity_poly.pdbx_seq_one_letter_code
_entity_poly.pdbx_strand_id
1 'polypeptide(L)' 'MGASILRRPQVQQVVGLSRSTIYAKVAEGSFPRPIKLGKRAVGWRESDIDAWLASRPVATT' A
#
# COMPACT_ATOMS: atom_id res chain seq x y z
N MET A 1 -3.71 8.82 -13.00
CA MET A 1 -2.35 9.13 -13.23
C MET A 1 -1.46 8.57 -12.20
N GLY A 2 -1.37 7.95 -11.38
CA GLY A 2 -0.48 7.19 -10.56
C GLY A 2 0.89 7.79 -10.25
N ALA A 3 1.06 9.09 -10.41
CA ALA A 3 2.35 9.73 -10.16
C ALA A 3 2.52 10.20 -8.72
N SER A 4 1.46 10.17 -7.94
CA SER A 4 1.49 10.64 -6.55
C SER A 4 2.06 9.60 -5.62
N ILE A 5 2.62 10.08 -4.52
CA ILE A 5 3.08 9.23 -3.44
C ILE A 5 2.06 9.30 -2.31
N LEU A 6 1.68 8.14 -1.81
CA LEU A 6 0.78 8.02 -0.68
C LEU A 6 1.59 7.70 0.57
N ARG A 7 1.33 8.40 1.64
CA ARG A 7 1.95 8.11 2.92
C ARG A 7 1.12 7.02 3.63
N ARG A 8 1.71 6.41 4.66
CA ARG A 8 1.04 5.29 5.33
C ARG A 8 -0.41 5.59 5.75
N PRO A 9 -0.71 6.73 6.37
CA PRO A 9 -2.11 6.97 6.76
C PRO A 9 -3.06 7.01 5.58
N GLN A 10 -2.60 7.54 4.45
CA GLN A 10 -3.41 7.57 3.23
C GLN A 10 -3.61 6.17 2.66
N VAL A 11 -2.56 5.36 2.68
CA VAL A 11 -2.65 3.97 2.21
C VAL A 11 -3.65 3.21 3.08
N GLN A 12 -3.61 3.40 4.39
CA GLN A 12 -4.55 2.76 5.30
C GLN A 12 -5.99 3.09 4.94
N GLN A 13 -6.26 4.33 4.58
CA GLN A 13 -7.61 4.74 4.18
C GLN A 13 -8.01 4.12 2.85
N VAL A 14 -7.10 4.09 1.89
CA VAL A 14 -7.39 3.56 0.55
C VAL A 14 -7.65 2.06 0.59
N VAL A 15 -6.81 1.31 1.27
CA VAL A 15 -6.92 -0.15 1.28
C VAL A 15 -7.76 -0.70 2.43
N GLY A 16 -8.05 0.12 3.44
CA GLY A 16 -8.89 -0.30 4.55
C GLY A 16 -8.22 -1.26 5.52
N LEU A 17 -6.91 -1.27 5.57
CA LEU A 17 -6.16 -2.17 6.47
C LEU A 17 -5.47 -1.36 7.56
N SER A 18 -5.22 -2.02 8.68
CA SER A 18 -4.47 -1.40 9.78
C SER A 18 -2.99 -1.33 9.44
N ARG A 19 -2.27 -0.51 10.17
CA ARG A 19 -0.82 -0.38 10.02
C ARG A 19 -0.12 -1.72 10.17
N SER A 20 -0.45 -2.46 11.22
CA SER A 20 0.20 -3.76 11.46
C SER A 20 -0.06 -4.74 10.34
N THR A 21 -1.28 -4.75 9.81
CA THR A 21 -1.63 -5.65 8.71
C THR A 21 -0.86 -5.28 7.45
N ILE A 22 -0.72 -3.99 7.15
CA ILE A 22 0.05 -3.55 6.00
C ILE A 22 1.49 -4.02 6.10
N TYR A 23 2.13 -3.79 7.24
CA TYR A 23 3.53 -4.18 7.41
C TYR A 23 3.72 -5.70 7.43
N ALA A 24 2.76 -6.43 7.97
CA ALA A 24 2.79 -7.89 7.91
C ALA A 24 2.73 -8.37 6.47
N LYS A 25 1.87 -7.77 5.65
CA LYS A 25 1.76 -8.12 4.23
C LYS A 25 3.00 -7.74 3.44
N VAL A 26 3.63 -6.63 3.77
CA VAL A 26 4.90 -6.24 3.15
C VAL A 26 5.96 -7.30 3.46
N ALA A 27 6.03 -7.73 4.70
CA ALA A 27 7.01 -8.74 5.13
C ALA A 27 6.80 -10.08 4.43
N GLU A 28 5.55 -10.47 4.20
CA GLU A 28 5.28 -11.72 3.48
C GLU A 28 5.40 -11.60 1.96
N GLY A 29 5.58 -10.38 1.45
CA GLY A 29 5.69 -10.18 0.01
C GLY A 29 4.36 -10.08 -0.72
N SER A 30 3.26 -9.92 0.00
CA SER A 30 1.93 -9.84 -0.61
C SER A 30 1.39 -8.41 -0.74
N PHE A 31 2.21 -7.43 -0.41
CA PHE A 31 1.85 -6.02 -0.52
C PHE A 31 3.05 -5.26 -1.08
N PRO A 32 2.83 -4.19 -1.85
CA PRO A 32 3.96 -3.44 -2.41
C PRO A 32 4.85 -2.88 -1.32
N ARG A 33 6.16 -2.91 -1.56
CA ARG A 33 7.12 -2.38 -0.61
C ARG A 33 7.09 -0.86 -0.64
N PRO A 34 7.21 -0.22 0.53
CA PRO A 34 7.29 1.25 0.56
C PRO A 34 8.58 1.74 -0.07
N ILE A 35 8.52 2.94 -0.63
CA ILE A 35 9.67 3.63 -1.17
C ILE A 35 10.23 4.52 -0.08
N LYS A 36 11.54 4.53 0.07
CA LYS A 36 12.18 5.40 1.04
C LYS A 36 12.22 6.82 0.48
N LEU A 37 11.57 7.73 1.18
CA LEU A 37 11.51 9.14 0.78
C LEU A 37 12.56 9.98 1.49
N GLY A 38 13.09 9.50 2.61
CA GLY A 38 14.09 10.18 3.38
C GLY A 38 14.52 9.29 4.53
N LYS A 39 15.26 9.82 5.49
CA LYS A 39 15.79 9.01 6.59
C LYS A 39 14.69 8.29 7.37
N ARG A 40 13.57 8.98 7.59
CA ARG A 40 12.47 8.45 8.38
C ARG A 40 11.13 8.55 7.67
N ALA A 41 11.17 8.76 6.37
CA ALA A 41 9.96 8.94 5.61
C ALA A 41 9.86 7.85 4.57
N VAL A 42 8.72 7.19 4.51
CA VAL A 42 8.42 6.19 3.49
C VAL A 42 7.05 6.47 2.91
N GLY A 43 6.82 5.98 1.71
CA GLY A 43 5.53 6.09 1.06
C GLY A 43 5.41 5.04 0.00
N TRP A 44 4.28 5.02 -0.66
CA TRP A 44 4.01 4.08 -1.75
C TRP A 44 3.61 4.87 -2.98
N ARG A 45 4.00 4.41 -4.15
CA ARG A 45 3.48 4.99 -5.38
C ARG A 45 2.00 4.68 -5.49
N GLU A 46 1.21 5.67 -5.83
CA GLU A 46 -0.22 5.46 -6.01
C GLU A 46 -0.49 4.37 -7.03
N SER A 47 0.29 4.33 -8.12
CA SER A 47 0.15 3.29 -9.14
C SER A 47 0.37 1.89 -8.60
N ASP A 48 1.29 1.72 -7.65
CA ASP A 48 1.55 0.42 -7.04
C ASP A 48 0.35 -0.02 -6.19
N ILE A 49 -0.23 0.92 -5.46
CA ILE A 49 -1.40 0.63 -4.64
C ILE A 49 -2.61 0.31 -5.53
N ASP A 50 -2.79 1.07 -6.61
CA ASP A 50 -3.87 0.81 -7.56
C ASP A 50 -3.73 -0.57 -8.19
N ALA A 51 -2.52 -0.95 -8.59
CA ALA A 51 -2.27 -2.27 -9.17
C ALA A 51 -2.53 -3.39 -8.17
N TRP A 52 -2.15 -3.17 -6.90
CA TRP A 52 -2.40 -4.15 -5.87
C TRP A 52 -3.89 -4.35 -5.64
N LEU A 53 -4.64 -3.25 -5.57
CA LEU A 53 -6.10 -3.33 -5.41
C LEU A 53 -6.75 -4.02 -6.60
N ALA A 54 -6.28 -3.73 -7.80
CA ALA A 54 -6.83 -4.35 -9.01
C ALA A 54 -6.58 -5.86 -9.04
N SER A 55 -5.53 -6.32 -8.38
CA SER A 55 -5.21 -7.75 -8.34
C SER A 55 -5.92 -8.50 -7.22
N ARG A 56 -6.66 -7.81 -6.36
CA ARG A 56 -7.38 -8.48 -5.27
C ARG A 56 -8.62 -9.18 -5.82
N PRO A 57 -8.91 -10.38 -5.33
CA PRO A 57 -10.13 -11.06 -5.75
C PRO A 57 -11.36 -10.33 -5.20
N VAL A 58 -12.41 -10.37 -5.97
CA VAL A 58 -13.70 -9.82 -5.53
C VAL A 58 -14.25 -10.70 -4.42
N ALA A 59 -14.70 -10.09 -3.33
CA ALA A 59 -15.31 -10.85 -2.26
C ALA A 59 -16.68 -11.36 -2.72
N THR A 60 -16.88 -12.66 -2.60
CA THR A 60 -18.15 -13.28 -2.95
C THR A 60 -18.81 -13.77 -1.68
N THR A 61 -19.72 -13.03 -1.16
CA THR A 61 -20.44 -13.45 0.05
C THR A 61 -21.91 -13.54 -0.20
#